data_78d46df9f330a6699bfdbf11fbc6b940
#
_entry.id   78d46df9f330a6699bfdbf11fbc6b940
#
_cell.length_a   1.000
_cell.length_b   1.000
_cell.length_c   1.000
_cell.angle_alpha   90.00
_cell.angle_beta   90.00
_cell.angle_gamma   90.00
#
_symmetry.space_group_name_H-M   'P 1'
#
loop_
_entity.id
_entity.type
_entity.pdbx_description
1 polymer ?
#
loop_
_entity_poly.entity_id
_entity_poly.type
_entity_poly.pdbx_seq_one_letter_code
_entity_poly.pdbx_strand_id
1 'polypeptide(L)'
;RNSGKYDGKPYGEGMFYTQDEIRDVIAYAQERFITIIPEIDLPGHQLAAITTYPDLGCTGGPYEVWTQWGVSDDVICAGNEKAMTFLEDVLGEVIDLFPSEYIHVGGDEAGKSAWKKCPKCQALMKEKGMKNVDELQSYMIHRAEEFLNSKDRKLIGWDEILEGGLAPEATVMSWRGEDGGIKSARMGHDVVMTPGNYMYLDFYQADPKTQPYAIGGYTPIKKVYSYDPVPADSLTAEECRHILGVQANTWTEYIQTPEHLEYMMFPRALAVAEIGWTPQELRTWEDFKPRMNAHISKLQGMGIRTFTLSDELEVTMQVDTAGREIEVILDAEKYPAEIRYTDGSVPVASSALYAGPITVQDSAHIKAAIFRDGVLQGTPTEKKVDYHRAINKPIHYNSKLYEGYMAGGTNALLDGYRGGLTYLDGRWQGYLDDLDCVIDMEEDTDIHKVSIRFMQLIGPGVFQPGQVELLTSEDGENFISRGIVPTTVPADDPDLLFQEYTFDGNWKTRYIRLKAPRANPGFIFADEIVVW
;
A
#
# COMPACT_ATOMS: atom_id res chain seq x y z
N ARG A 1 2.27 10.65 18.15
CA ARG A 1 3.63 10.13 17.89
C ARG A 1 4.16 9.52 19.17
N ASN A 2 4.69 8.31 19.08
CA ASN A 2 5.22 7.61 20.23
C ASN A 2 6.43 8.36 20.80
N SER A 3 6.43 8.60 22.11
CA SER A 3 7.55 9.26 22.80
C SER A 3 8.78 8.35 22.95
N GLY A 4 8.66 7.08 22.60
CA GLY A 4 9.67 6.05 22.79
C GLY A 4 9.89 5.68 24.27
N LYS A 5 8.98 6.07 25.17
CA LYS A 5 9.06 5.70 26.58
C LYS A 5 7.69 5.33 27.13
N TYR A 6 7.63 4.19 27.80
CA TYR A 6 6.48 3.81 28.61
C TYR A 6 6.36 4.72 29.82
N ASP A 7 5.18 5.26 30.08
CA ASP A 7 4.94 6.21 31.18
C ASP A 7 4.74 5.52 32.55
N GLY A 8 4.80 4.21 32.58
CA GLY A 8 4.66 3.40 33.80
C GLY A 8 3.23 3.25 34.31
N LYS A 9 2.23 3.72 33.56
CA LYS A 9 0.82 3.57 33.97
C LYS A 9 0.30 2.20 33.58
N PRO A 10 -0.20 1.41 34.54
CA PRO A 10 -0.89 0.17 34.22
C PRO A 10 -2.23 0.46 33.53
N TYR A 11 -2.76 -0.53 32.81
CA TYR A 11 -4.14 -0.48 32.37
C TYR A 11 -5.07 -0.36 33.58
N GLY A 12 -5.99 0.60 33.52
CA GLY A 12 -6.98 0.86 34.56
C GLY A 12 -8.38 0.45 34.09
N GLU A 13 -9.34 0.67 34.97
CA GLU A 13 -10.76 0.51 34.67
C GLU A 13 -11.13 1.36 33.44
N GLY A 14 -11.86 0.80 32.49
CA GLY A 14 -12.26 1.43 31.24
C GLY A 14 -11.21 1.43 30.12
N MET A 15 -10.06 0.77 30.30
CA MET A 15 -9.03 0.61 29.26
C MET A 15 -9.08 -0.75 28.55
N PHE A 16 -10.07 -1.57 28.85
CA PHE A 16 -10.36 -2.84 28.19
C PHE A 16 -11.86 -3.11 28.26
N TYR A 17 -12.35 -3.94 27.36
CA TYR A 17 -13.75 -4.38 27.40
C TYR A 17 -13.92 -5.51 28.40
N THR A 18 -14.99 -5.43 29.21
CA THR A 18 -15.45 -6.57 30.00
C THR A 18 -16.12 -7.61 29.12
N GLN A 19 -16.20 -8.84 29.59
CA GLN A 19 -16.92 -9.89 28.84
C GLN A 19 -18.40 -9.54 28.59
N ASP A 20 -19.03 -8.82 29.51
CA ASP A 20 -20.43 -8.40 29.35
C ASP A 20 -20.56 -7.32 28.26
N GLU A 21 -19.65 -6.35 28.19
CA GLU A 21 -19.60 -5.37 27.10
C GLU A 21 -19.35 -6.04 25.74
N ILE A 22 -18.47 -7.05 25.70
CA ILE A 22 -18.25 -7.84 24.48
C ILE A 22 -19.54 -8.55 24.05
N ARG A 23 -20.26 -9.18 24.98
CA ARG A 23 -21.56 -9.83 24.71
C ARG A 23 -22.59 -8.84 24.19
N ASP A 24 -22.65 -7.64 24.73
CA ASP A 24 -23.56 -6.58 24.27
C ASP A 24 -23.22 -6.15 22.84
N VAL A 25 -21.93 -5.96 22.52
CA VAL A 25 -21.47 -5.62 21.14
C VAL A 25 -21.81 -6.76 20.18
N ILE A 26 -21.59 -8.01 20.55
CA ILE A 26 -21.93 -9.18 19.73
C ILE A 26 -23.44 -9.24 19.46
N ALA A 27 -24.26 -9.07 20.49
CA ALA A 27 -25.73 -9.07 20.36
C ALA A 27 -26.20 -7.94 19.44
N TYR A 28 -25.65 -6.74 19.59
CA TYR A 28 -25.93 -5.58 18.73
C TYR A 28 -25.56 -5.84 17.26
N ALA A 29 -24.43 -6.51 17.01
CA ALA A 29 -23.99 -6.90 15.66
C ALA A 29 -24.92 -7.96 15.06
N GLN A 30 -25.29 -8.99 15.84
CA GLN A 30 -26.17 -10.08 15.39
C GLN A 30 -27.56 -9.60 14.96
N GLU A 31 -28.14 -8.62 15.67
CA GLU A 31 -29.40 -7.98 15.28
C GLU A 31 -29.31 -7.30 13.89
N ARG A 32 -28.09 -7.05 13.39
CA ARG A 32 -27.78 -6.40 12.11
C ARG A 32 -27.20 -7.37 11.10
N PHE A 33 -27.23 -8.67 11.40
CA PHE A 33 -26.65 -9.73 10.56
C PHE A 33 -25.15 -9.55 10.33
N ILE A 34 -24.43 -8.97 11.31
CA ILE A 34 -22.98 -8.80 11.30
C ILE A 34 -22.36 -9.85 12.22
N THR A 35 -21.42 -10.62 11.71
CA THR A 35 -20.58 -11.54 12.50
C THR A 35 -19.31 -10.82 12.93
N ILE A 36 -19.02 -10.83 14.23
CA ILE A 36 -17.76 -10.35 14.77
C ILE A 36 -16.80 -11.53 14.82
N ILE A 37 -15.70 -11.47 14.08
CA ILE A 37 -14.60 -12.44 14.11
C ILE A 37 -13.54 -11.89 15.06
N PRO A 38 -13.25 -12.57 16.18
CA PRO A 38 -12.18 -12.14 17.08
C PRO A 38 -10.81 -12.49 16.51
N GLU A 39 -9.80 -11.66 16.79
CA GLU A 39 -8.41 -11.95 16.48
C GLU A 39 -7.57 -12.03 17.75
N ILE A 40 -6.84 -13.13 17.90
CA ILE A 40 -5.81 -13.36 18.90
C ILE A 40 -4.53 -13.71 18.16
N ASP A 41 -3.73 -12.71 17.92
CA ASP A 41 -2.53 -12.84 17.11
C ASP A 41 -1.48 -13.76 17.75
N LEU A 42 -0.87 -14.62 16.94
CA LEU A 42 0.21 -15.53 17.33
C LEU A 42 1.10 -15.87 16.10
N PRO A 43 2.40 -16.09 16.25
CA PRO A 43 3.18 -15.97 17.49
C PRO A 43 3.78 -14.58 17.72
N GLY A 44 3.65 -13.66 16.75
CA GLY A 44 4.02 -12.26 16.80
C GLY A 44 3.05 -11.44 17.64
N HIS A 45 3.29 -10.14 17.76
CA HIS A 45 2.43 -9.15 18.42
C HIS A 45 1.99 -9.46 19.86
N GLN A 46 2.68 -10.42 20.51
CA GLN A 46 2.41 -10.92 21.86
C GLN A 46 3.27 -10.29 22.95
N LEU A 47 3.99 -9.20 22.64
CA LEU A 47 4.91 -8.59 23.60
C LEU A 47 4.21 -8.14 24.89
N ALA A 48 2.97 -7.65 24.81
CA ALA A 48 2.19 -7.30 26.01
C ALA A 48 1.93 -8.52 26.90
N ALA A 49 1.59 -9.67 26.31
CA ALA A 49 1.37 -10.91 27.03
C ALA A 49 2.66 -11.42 27.68
N ILE A 50 3.78 -11.48 26.96
CA ILE A 50 5.06 -11.96 27.52
C ILE A 50 5.69 -10.95 28.48
N THR A 51 5.36 -9.68 28.43
CA THR A 51 5.74 -8.71 29.46
C THR A 51 5.03 -9.02 30.78
N THR A 52 3.76 -9.42 30.71
CA THR A 52 2.96 -9.80 31.88
C THR A 52 3.31 -11.21 32.40
N TYR A 53 3.55 -12.14 31.48
CA TYR A 53 3.91 -13.54 31.75
C TYR A 53 5.25 -13.91 31.10
N PRO A 54 6.39 -13.48 31.66
CA PRO A 54 7.69 -13.60 31.00
C PRO A 54 8.09 -15.06 30.68
N ASP A 55 7.57 -16.00 31.43
CA ASP A 55 7.80 -17.43 31.20
C ASP A 55 7.33 -17.92 29.83
N LEU A 56 6.39 -17.21 29.16
CA LEU A 56 5.86 -17.58 27.85
C LEU A 56 6.83 -17.21 26.72
N GLY A 57 7.78 -16.32 26.96
CA GLY A 57 8.78 -15.92 25.97
C GLY A 57 10.04 -16.81 25.98
N CYS A 58 10.88 -16.64 24.99
CA CYS A 58 12.09 -17.46 24.78
C CYS A 58 13.17 -17.27 25.86
N THR A 59 13.33 -16.05 26.38
CA THR A 59 14.37 -15.69 27.35
C THR A 59 13.93 -15.80 28.81
N GLY A 60 12.61 -15.82 29.06
CA GLY A 60 12.03 -15.73 30.40
C GLY A 60 12.05 -14.31 30.97
N GLY A 61 12.31 -13.31 30.16
CA GLY A 61 12.31 -11.89 30.51
C GLY A 61 13.60 -11.37 31.18
N PRO A 62 13.58 -10.14 31.71
CA PRO A 62 12.42 -9.24 31.68
C PRO A 62 12.11 -8.73 30.26
N TYR A 63 10.85 -8.51 29.96
CA TYR A 63 10.38 -7.84 28.75
C TYR A 63 9.75 -6.49 29.10
N GLU A 64 9.77 -5.54 28.15
CA GLU A 64 9.13 -4.23 28.29
C GLU A 64 8.08 -4.05 27.20
N VAL A 65 6.98 -3.36 27.51
CA VAL A 65 5.93 -3.05 26.54
C VAL A 65 6.50 -2.20 25.40
N TRP A 66 6.05 -2.46 24.18
CA TRP A 66 6.52 -1.75 22.99
C TRP A 66 5.94 -0.33 22.98
N THR A 67 6.79 0.67 22.85
CA THR A 67 6.41 2.09 22.87
C THR A 67 6.88 2.86 21.62
N GLN A 68 7.38 2.13 20.62
CA GLN A 68 7.87 2.69 19.37
C GLN A 68 7.06 2.12 18.21
N TRP A 69 7.09 2.79 17.07
CA TRP A 69 6.59 2.20 15.84
C TRP A 69 7.52 1.08 15.39
N GLY A 70 6.93 0.00 14.86
CA GLY A 70 7.66 -1.14 14.34
C GLY A 70 7.24 -2.46 14.99
N VAL A 71 7.92 -3.54 14.63
CA VAL A 71 7.65 -4.91 15.06
C VAL A 71 8.69 -5.35 16.07
N SER A 72 8.26 -6.05 17.13
CA SER A 72 9.16 -6.63 18.11
C SER A 72 9.68 -7.99 17.67
N ASP A 73 10.97 -8.25 17.86
CA ASP A 73 11.56 -9.58 17.70
C ASP A 73 11.20 -10.57 18.83
N ASP A 74 10.62 -10.07 19.91
CA ASP A 74 10.20 -10.89 21.04
C ASP A 74 8.81 -11.47 20.80
N VAL A 75 8.77 -12.78 20.62
CA VAL A 75 7.57 -13.56 20.30
C VAL A 75 7.35 -14.66 21.34
N ILE A 76 6.17 -15.25 21.35
CA ILE A 76 5.88 -16.43 22.17
C ILE A 76 6.84 -17.57 21.83
N CYS A 77 7.27 -18.31 22.86
CA CYS A 77 8.22 -19.41 22.72
C CYS A 77 7.52 -20.68 22.22
N ALA A 78 7.69 -21.00 20.93
CA ALA A 78 7.13 -22.21 20.33
C ALA A 78 7.59 -23.53 21.02
N GLY A 79 8.79 -23.56 21.58
CA GLY A 79 9.33 -24.71 22.31
C GLY A 79 8.90 -24.79 23.77
N ASN A 80 7.94 -23.98 24.21
CA ASN A 80 7.45 -23.95 25.59
C ASN A 80 6.00 -24.42 25.66
N GLU A 81 5.77 -25.62 26.21
CA GLU A 81 4.42 -26.19 26.32
C GLU A 81 3.47 -25.30 27.14
N LYS A 82 3.96 -24.59 28.17
CA LYS A 82 3.14 -23.63 28.91
C LYS A 82 2.60 -22.51 28.02
N ALA A 83 3.40 -22.07 27.04
CA ALA A 83 2.98 -21.01 26.11
C ALA A 83 1.87 -21.53 25.18
N MET A 84 1.98 -22.77 24.74
CA MET A 84 0.94 -23.39 23.91
C MET A 84 -0.36 -23.59 24.69
N THR A 85 -0.28 -24.11 25.93
CA THR A 85 -1.44 -24.23 26.81
C THR A 85 -2.09 -22.88 27.08
N PHE A 86 -1.30 -21.83 27.34
CA PHE A 86 -1.81 -20.47 27.53
C PHE A 86 -2.60 -19.98 26.29
N LEU A 87 -2.09 -20.19 25.09
CA LEU A 87 -2.79 -19.82 23.85
C LEU A 87 -4.11 -20.61 23.71
N GLU A 88 -4.11 -21.91 23.98
CA GLU A 88 -5.31 -22.76 23.95
C GLU A 88 -6.35 -22.32 25.00
N ASP A 89 -5.92 -21.94 26.21
CA ASP A 89 -6.81 -21.41 27.25
C ASP A 89 -7.43 -20.07 26.82
N VAL A 90 -6.65 -19.15 26.25
CA VAL A 90 -7.15 -17.87 25.71
C VAL A 90 -8.13 -18.10 24.57
N LEU A 91 -7.78 -18.94 23.60
CA LEU A 91 -8.68 -19.29 22.48
C LEU A 91 -9.98 -19.95 22.98
N GLY A 92 -9.91 -20.78 24.03
CA GLY A 92 -11.08 -21.37 24.67
C GLY A 92 -12.03 -20.32 25.22
N GLU A 93 -11.53 -19.34 25.98
CA GLU A 93 -12.33 -18.24 26.52
C GLU A 93 -12.93 -17.36 25.40
N VAL A 94 -12.16 -17.10 24.33
CA VAL A 94 -12.65 -16.35 23.17
C VAL A 94 -13.78 -17.09 22.45
N ILE A 95 -13.68 -18.41 22.28
CA ILE A 95 -14.72 -19.23 21.65
C ILE A 95 -16.03 -19.20 22.46
N ASP A 96 -15.94 -19.17 23.79
CA ASP A 96 -17.11 -19.08 24.66
C ASP A 96 -17.83 -17.72 24.56
N LEU A 97 -17.10 -16.67 24.20
CA LEU A 97 -17.66 -15.32 24.02
C LEU A 97 -18.19 -15.08 22.60
N PHE A 98 -17.45 -15.50 21.56
CA PHE A 98 -17.74 -15.20 20.17
C PHE A 98 -18.37 -16.38 19.44
N PRO A 99 -19.60 -16.24 18.93
CA PRO A 99 -20.28 -17.30 18.19
C PRO A 99 -19.80 -17.45 16.74
N SER A 100 -18.77 -16.73 16.33
CA SER A 100 -18.21 -16.77 14.99
C SER A 100 -17.71 -18.17 14.64
N GLU A 101 -18.00 -18.62 13.42
CA GLU A 101 -17.41 -19.83 12.85
C GLU A 101 -15.88 -19.72 12.72
N TYR A 102 -15.39 -18.51 12.43
CA TYR A 102 -13.97 -18.21 12.25
C TYR A 102 -13.38 -17.56 13.51
N ILE A 103 -12.16 -17.97 13.84
CA ILE A 103 -11.30 -17.30 14.84
C ILE A 103 -10.01 -16.93 14.12
N HIS A 104 -9.67 -15.65 14.13
CA HIS A 104 -8.44 -15.16 13.51
C HIS A 104 -7.27 -15.31 14.49
N VAL A 105 -6.18 -15.88 14.02
CA VAL A 105 -5.01 -16.17 14.85
C VAL A 105 -3.77 -15.34 14.46
N GLY A 106 -3.94 -14.30 13.63
CA GLY A 106 -2.83 -13.49 13.15
C GLY A 106 -1.87 -14.27 12.25
N GLY A 107 -0.64 -14.40 12.69
CA GLY A 107 0.42 -15.13 11.98
C GLY A 107 1.44 -14.23 11.32
N ASP A 108 1.17 -12.92 11.30
CA ASP A 108 1.97 -11.91 10.62
C ASP A 108 3.19 -11.48 11.43
N GLU A 109 4.17 -10.96 10.72
CA GLU A 109 5.34 -10.24 11.22
C GLU A 109 6.09 -10.89 12.39
N ALA A 110 6.01 -12.21 12.51
CA ALA A 110 6.66 -12.93 13.61
C ALA A 110 8.18 -12.89 13.50
N GLY A 111 8.83 -12.19 14.41
CA GLY A 111 10.29 -12.14 14.54
C GLY A 111 10.85 -13.53 14.89
N LYS A 112 11.73 -14.09 14.03
CA LYS A 112 12.25 -15.46 14.18
C LYS A 112 13.64 -15.52 14.81
N SER A 113 14.21 -14.36 15.16
CA SER A 113 15.58 -14.26 15.71
C SER A 113 15.70 -14.90 17.08
N ALA A 114 14.68 -14.76 17.93
CA ALA A 114 14.63 -15.38 19.26
C ALA A 114 14.58 -16.90 19.18
N TRP A 115 13.76 -17.47 18.30
CA TRP A 115 13.66 -18.93 18.12
C TRP A 115 14.94 -19.59 17.65
N LYS A 116 15.70 -18.92 16.77
CA LYS A 116 17.00 -19.40 16.29
C LYS A 116 18.02 -19.62 17.42
N LYS A 117 17.88 -18.88 18.52
CA LYS A 117 18.80 -18.90 19.67
C LYS A 117 18.22 -19.64 20.88
N CYS A 118 16.91 -19.88 20.91
CA CYS A 118 16.22 -20.48 22.06
C CYS A 118 16.46 -21.99 22.14
N PRO A 119 17.06 -22.51 23.24
CA PRO A 119 17.30 -23.95 23.39
C PRO A 119 16.03 -24.80 23.33
N LYS A 120 14.90 -24.31 23.86
CA LYS A 120 13.61 -25.01 23.84
C LYS A 120 13.09 -25.13 22.41
N CYS A 121 13.10 -24.04 21.64
CA CYS A 121 12.70 -24.03 20.23
C CYS A 121 13.59 -24.96 19.39
N GLN A 122 14.90 -24.90 19.58
CA GLN A 122 15.85 -25.77 18.87
C GLN A 122 15.68 -27.25 19.25
N ALA A 123 15.35 -27.56 20.52
CA ALA A 123 15.04 -28.92 20.94
C ALA A 123 13.77 -29.44 20.28
N LEU A 124 12.70 -28.63 20.23
CA LEU A 124 11.44 -28.98 19.54
C LEU A 124 11.68 -29.20 18.04
N MET A 125 12.43 -28.31 17.38
CA MET A 125 12.78 -28.50 15.97
C MET A 125 13.50 -29.81 15.72
N LYS A 126 14.46 -30.16 16.56
CA LYS A 126 15.19 -31.43 16.46
C LYS A 126 14.27 -32.64 16.69
N GLU A 127 13.42 -32.58 17.70
CA GLU A 127 12.45 -33.63 18.02
C GLU A 127 11.48 -33.89 16.87
N LYS A 128 10.95 -32.82 16.26
CA LYS A 128 9.98 -32.90 15.17
C LYS A 128 10.63 -33.02 13.78
N GLY A 129 11.95 -32.96 13.68
CA GLY A 129 12.67 -33.06 12.40
C GLY A 129 12.50 -31.83 11.49
N MET A 130 12.20 -30.66 12.08
CA MET A 130 12.02 -29.40 11.35
C MET A 130 13.33 -28.89 10.77
N LYS A 131 13.30 -28.33 9.57
CA LYS A 131 14.48 -27.87 8.83
C LYS A 131 14.82 -26.41 9.10
N ASN A 132 13.83 -25.58 9.36
CA ASN A 132 13.98 -24.15 9.60
C ASN A 132 12.93 -23.63 10.60
N VAL A 133 13.07 -22.38 11.00
CA VAL A 133 12.18 -21.74 11.99
C VAL A 133 10.80 -21.39 11.44
N ASP A 134 10.61 -21.42 10.11
CA ASP A 134 9.28 -21.20 9.50
C ASP A 134 8.38 -22.40 9.80
N GLU A 135 8.96 -23.61 9.86
CA GLU A 135 8.24 -24.82 10.29
C GLU A 135 7.84 -24.78 11.78
N LEU A 136 8.52 -23.99 12.63
CA LEU A 136 8.04 -23.72 14.01
C LEU A 136 6.79 -22.86 14.02
N GLN A 137 6.71 -21.84 13.18
CA GLN A 137 5.50 -21.04 13.04
C GLN A 137 4.36 -21.91 12.52
N SER A 138 4.60 -22.66 11.45
CA SER A 138 3.64 -23.62 10.93
C SER A 138 3.15 -24.60 12.01
N TYR A 139 4.05 -25.16 12.83
CA TYR A 139 3.68 -26.04 13.95
C TYR A 139 2.71 -25.37 14.93
N MET A 140 2.96 -24.09 15.28
CA MET A 140 2.06 -23.37 16.19
C MET A 140 0.70 -23.13 15.57
N ILE A 141 0.65 -22.75 14.29
CA ILE A 141 -0.60 -22.54 13.54
C ILE A 141 -1.39 -23.85 13.42
N HIS A 142 -0.73 -24.97 13.07
CA HIS A 142 -1.39 -26.30 13.03
C HIS A 142 -1.99 -26.68 14.38
N ARG A 143 -1.26 -26.45 15.47
CA ARG A 143 -1.76 -26.76 16.81
C ARG A 143 -2.96 -25.89 17.19
N ALA A 144 -2.95 -24.61 16.82
CA ALA A 144 -4.09 -23.71 16.99
C ALA A 144 -5.29 -24.20 16.16
N GLU A 145 -5.07 -24.62 14.91
CA GLU A 145 -6.12 -25.18 14.05
C GLU A 145 -6.72 -26.46 14.65
N GLU A 146 -5.88 -27.41 15.07
CA GLU A 146 -6.35 -28.64 15.73
C GLU A 146 -7.23 -28.35 16.96
N PHE A 147 -6.82 -27.37 17.77
CA PHE A 147 -7.60 -26.93 18.92
C PHE A 147 -8.94 -26.33 18.49
N LEU A 148 -8.94 -25.38 17.54
CA LEU A 148 -10.14 -24.72 17.02
C LEU A 148 -11.11 -25.72 16.38
N ASN A 149 -10.61 -26.63 15.55
CA ASN A 149 -11.40 -27.68 14.90
C ASN A 149 -12.03 -28.61 15.93
N SER A 150 -11.35 -28.92 17.05
CA SER A 150 -11.90 -29.69 18.15
C SER A 150 -13.09 -29.02 18.84
N LYS A 151 -13.31 -27.74 18.58
CA LYS A 151 -14.38 -26.88 19.10
C LYS A 151 -15.37 -26.42 18.02
N ASP A 152 -15.35 -27.08 16.85
CA ASP A 152 -16.19 -26.74 15.69
C ASP A 152 -15.99 -25.26 15.25
N ARG A 153 -14.74 -24.79 15.27
CA ARG A 153 -14.32 -23.47 14.76
C ARG A 153 -13.28 -23.62 13.66
N LYS A 154 -13.24 -22.68 12.73
CA LYS A 154 -12.27 -22.59 11.64
C LYS A 154 -11.20 -21.54 11.95
N LEU A 155 -9.97 -21.87 11.61
CA LEU A 155 -8.86 -20.94 11.69
C LEU A 155 -8.84 -20.02 10.45
N ILE A 156 -8.63 -18.73 10.67
CA ILE A 156 -8.22 -17.78 9.65
C ILE A 156 -6.97 -17.04 10.12
N GLY A 157 -6.03 -16.72 9.22
CA GLY A 157 -4.82 -15.97 9.55
C GLY A 157 -4.26 -15.22 8.36
N TRP A 158 -3.33 -14.30 8.64
CA TRP A 158 -2.64 -13.53 7.62
C TRP A 158 -1.79 -14.44 6.73
N ASP A 159 -1.43 -13.97 5.54
CA ASP A 159 -0.82 -14.83 4.51
C ASP A 159 0.57 -15.38 4.88
N GLU A 160 1.20 -14.92 5.97
CA GLU A 160 2.41 -15.54 6.53
C GLU A 160 2.18 -16.94 7.09
N ILE A 161 0.94 -17.36 7.37
CA ILE A 161 0.65 -18.74 7.75
C ILE A 161 0.96 -19.77 6.65
N LEU A 162 1.19 -19.30 5.42
CA LEU A 162 1.72 -20.11 4.30
C LEU A 162 3.19 -20.52 4.49
N GLU A 163 3.92 -19.81 5.36
CA GLU A 163 5.35 -20.06 5.57
C GLU A 163 5.55 -21.33 6.42
N GLY A 164 6.46 -22.19 5.99
CA GLY A 164 6.74 -23.46 6.67
C GLY A 164 5.69 -24.56 6.46
N GLY A 165 4.56 -24.27 5.82
CA GLY A 165 3.47 -25.18 5.50
C GLY A 165 2.14 -24.74 6.08
N LEU A 166 1.15 -24.59 5.21
CA LEU A 166 -0.21 -24.17 5.59
C LEU A 166 -0.94 -25.30 6.32
N ALA A 167 -1.66 -24.96 7.38
CA ALA A 167 -2.53 -25.88 8.10
C ALA A 167 -3.71 -26.34 7.20
N PRO A 168 -4.18 -27.60 7.29
CA PRO A 168 -5.00 -28.24 6.25
C PRO A 168 -6.34 -27.58 5.94
N GLU A 169 -6.99 -26.95 6.92
CA GLU A 169 -8.31 -26.33 6.76
C GLU A 169 -8.27 -24.81 6.95
N ALA A 170 -7.07 -24.23 7.09
CA ALA A 170 -6.90 -22.80 7.34
C ALA A 170 -7.40 -21.95 6.19
N THR A 171 -8.12 -20.88 6.53
CA THR A 171 -8.48 -19.80 5.62
C THR A 171 -7.39 -18.72 5.66
N VAL A 172 -7.00 -18.20 4.51
CA VAL A 172 -5.90 -17.23 4.39
C VAL A 172 -6.42 -15.82 4.11
N MET A 173 -5.94 -14.86 4.89
CA MET A 173 -6.21 -13.44 4.65
C MET A 173 -4.99 -12.78 4.00
N SER A 174 -5.09 -12.42 2.70
CA SER A 174 -3.96 -11.96 1.89
C SER A 174 -3.80 -10.45 1.98
N TRP A 175 -2.81 -9.96 2.76
CA TRP A 175 -2.60 -8.54 2.99
C TRP A 175 -1.34 -7.97 2.33
N ARG A 176 -0.29 -8.79 2.15
CA ARG A 176 0.98 -8.37 1.50
C ARG A 176 0.88 -8.19 -0.01
N GLY A 177 -0.33 -8.30 -0.55
CA GLY A 177 -0.65 -8.27 -1.97
C GLY A 177 -1.63 -9.39 -2.30
N GLU A 178 -1.70 -9.76 -3.57
CA GLU A 178 -2.61 -10.82 -4.05
C GLU A 178 -1.98 -12.21 -4.08
N ASP A 179 -0.64 -12.28 -4.10
CA ASP A 179 0.10 -13.53 -4.32
C ASP A 179 -0.18 -14.60 -3.27
N GLY A 180 -0.30 -14.20 -2.00
CA GLY A 180 -0.67 -15.10 -0.91
C GLY A 180 -2.05 -15.74 -1.13
N GLY A 181 -3.03 -14.92 -1.52
CA GLY A 181 -4.38 -15.36 -1.83
C GLY A 181 -4.44 -16.26 -3.05
N ILE A 182 -3.80 -15.88 -4.14
CA ILE A 182 -3.70 -16.69 -5.38
C ILE A 182 -3.07 -18.05 -5.08
N LYS A 183 -1.97 -18.07 -4.32
CA LYS A 183 -1.31 -19.32 -3.94
C LYS A 183 -2.21 -20.21 -3.10
N SER A 184 -2.93 -19.64 -2.12
CA SER A 184 -3.85 -20.37 -1.25
C SER A 184 -5.04 -20.95 -2.00
N ALA A 185 -5.67 -20.15 -2.88
CA ALA A 185 -6.79 -20.61 -3.72
C ALA A 185 -6.37 -21.77 -4.63
N ARG A 186 -5.17 -21.73 -5.23
CA ARG A 186 -4.60 -22.85 -6.00
C ARG A 186 -4.35 -24.10 -5.19
N MET A 187 -4.14 -23.97 -3.90
CA MET A 187 -3.98 -25.09 -2.96
C MET A 187 -5.34 -25.63 -2.48
N GLY A 188 -6.45 -24.97 -2.83
CA GLY A 188 -7.81 -25.36 -2.42
C GLY A 188 -8.23 -24.80 -1.05
N HIS A 189 -7.55 -23.74 -0.58
CA HIS A 189 -7.90 -23.07 0.67
C HIS A 189 -8.74 -21.83 0.41
N ASP A 190 -9.69 -21.57 1.29
CA ASP A 190 -10.50 -20.36 1.26
C ASP A 190 -9.67 -19.12 1.58
N VAL A 191 -10.02 -17.99 0.96
CA VAL A 191 -9.25 -16.76 0.98
C VAL A 191 -10.15 -15.54 1.19
N VAL A 192 -9.69 -14.60 2.03
CA VAL A 192 -10.21 -13.23 2.08
C VAL A 192 -9.12 -12.29 1.54
N MET A 193 -9.48 -11.48 0.54
CA MET A 193 -8.55 -10.55 -0.09
C MET A 193 -8.55 -9.21 0.65
N THR A 194 -7.39 -8.77 1.12
CA THR A 194 -7.22 -7.51 1.84
C THR A 194 -5.88 -6.81 1.53
N PRO A 195 -5.47 -6.73 0.24
CA PRO A 195 -4.14 -6.25 -0.12
C PRO A 195 -3.93 -4.79 0.32
N GLY A 196 -2.83 -4.54 1.04
CA GLY A 196 -2.56 -3.27 1.70
C GLY A 196 -2.49 -2.07 0.76
N ASN A 197 -2.12 -2.29 -0.49
CA ASN A 197 -2.08 -1.23 -1.51
C ASN A 197 -3.47 -0.75 -1.98
N TYR A 198 -4.55 -1.49 -1.66
CA TYR A 198 -5.93 -1.12 -2.00
C TYR A 198 -6.85 -1.01 -0.79
N MET A 199 -6.68 -1.89 0.21
CA MET A 199 -7.67 -2.14 1.27
C MET A 199 -7.30 -1.59 2.64
N TYR A 200 -6.18 -0.85 2.78
CA TYR A 200 -5.80 -0.22 4.05
C TYR A 200 -6.41 1.17 4.15
N LEU A 201 -7.46 1.30 4.94
CA LEU A 201 -8.18 2.55 5.14
C LEU A 201 -7.58 3.45 6.24
N ASP A 202 -6.52 3.03 6.89
CA ASP A 202 -5.64 3.83 7.74
C ASP A 202 -4.59 4.63 6.95
N PHE A 203 -4.48 4.39 5.62
CA PHE A 203 -3.63 5.13 4.71
C PHE A 203 -4.26 6.46 4.29
N TYR A 204 -3.41 7.42 3.86
CA TYR A 204 -3.86 8.70 3.32
C TYR A 204 -4.81 8.51 2.14
N GLN A 205 -5.87 9.33 2.09
CA GLN A 205 -6.84 9.31 1.01
C GLN A 205 -6.77 10.55 0.09
N ALA A 206 -5.95 11.54 0.45
CA ALA A 206 -5.61 12.72 -0.34
C ALA A 206 -4.17 13.16 -0.01
N ASP A 207 -3.72 14.33 -0.51
CA ASP A 207 -2.38 14.86 -0.22
C ASP A 207 -2.11 14.89 1.29
N PRO A 208 -1.07 14.21 1.79
CA PRO A 208 -0.73 14.15 3.21
C PRO A 208 -0.63 15.50 3.91
N LYS A 209 -0.25 16.57 3.17
CA LYS A 209 -0.14 17.94 3.70
C LYS A 209 -1.49 18.53 4.10
N THR A 210 -2.58 18.02 3.53
CA THR A 210 -3.95 18.51 3.75
C THR A 210 -4.75 17.61 4.68
N GLN A 211 -4.16 16.49 5.13
CA GLN A 211 -4.86 15.43 5.86
C GLN A 211 -4.42 15.37 7.32
N PRO A 212 -5.26 14.82 8.22
CA PRO A 212 -4.82 14.36 9.51
C PRO A 212 -3.66 13.37 9.36
N TYR A 213 -2.78 13.35 10.34
CA TYR A 213 -1.63 12.44 10.31
C TYR A 213 -2.10 10.98 10.26
N ALA A 214 -1.54 10.21 9.33
CA ALA A 214 -1.78 8.78 9.15
C ALA A 214 -0.45 8.02 9.12
N ILE A 215 -0.51 6.69 9.14
CA ILE A 215 0.69 5.83 9.15
C ILE A 215 1.55 6.00 7.88
N GLY A 216 0.95 6.35 6.77
CA GLY A 216 1.59 6.47 5.45
C GLY A 216 0.70 5.90 4.36
N GLY A 217 1.28 5.45 3.27
CA GLY A 217 0.56 4.88 2.14
C GLY A 217 -0.36 5.89 1.44
N TYR A 218 -1.07 5.41 0.39
CA TYR A 218 -2.02 6.25 -0.34
C TYR A 218 -3.11 5.38 -1.00
N THR A 219 -4.32 5.45 -0.47
CA THR A 219 -5.48 4.69 -0.94
C THR A 219 -6.69 5.61 -1.12
N PRO A 220 -6.70 6.49 -2.16
CA PRO A 220 -7.87 7.30 -2.47
C PRO A 220 -9.05 6.42 -2.89
N ILE A 221 -10.26 6.93 -2.75
CA ILE A 221 -11.49 6.15 -2.97
C ILE A 221 -11.57 5.50 -4.36
N LYS A 222 -11.10 6.17 -5.40
CA LYS A 222 -11.08 5.63 -6.76
C LYS A 222 -10.15 4.42 -6.89
N LYS A 223 -9.01 4.43 -6.18
CA LYS A 223 -8.10 3.30 -6.11
C LYS A 223 -8.73 2.11 -5.37
N VAL A 224 -9.39 2.34 -4.24
CA VAL A 224 -10.16 1.29 -3.54
C VAL A 224 -11.23 0.71 -4.47
N TYR A 225 -11.99 1.55 -5.16
CA TYR A 225 -13.05 1.13 -6.08
C TYR A 225 -12.52 0.35 -7.31
N SER A 226 -11.32 0.65 -7.77
CA SER A 226 -10.72 -0.03 -8.92
C SER A 226 -10.29 -1.47 -8.65
N TYR A 227 -10.23 -1.88 -7.38
CA TYR A 227 -9.79 -3.21 -7.01
C TYR A 227 -10.82 -4.28 -7.41
N ASP A 228 -10.33 -5.37 -7.99
CA ASP A 228 -11.10 -6.59 -8.19
C ASP A 228 -10.62 -7.68 -7.24
N PRO A 229 -11.44 -8.12 -6.27
CA PRO A 229 -11.03 -9.13 -5.31
C PRO A 229 -10.87 -10.54 -5.91
N VAL A 230 -11.34 -10.77 -7.13
CA VAL A 230 -11.24 -12.08 -7.81
C VAL A 230 -10.25 -11.99 -8.97
N PRO A 231 -8.97 -12.39 -8.78
CA PRO A 231 -7.94 -12.28 -9.82
C PRO A 231 -8.13 -13.36 -10.93
N ALA A 232 -9.20 -13.20 -11.72
CA ALA A 232 -9.61 -14.17 -12.73
C ALA A 232 -8.57 -14.42 -13.83
N ASP A 233 -7.66 -13.47 -14.07
CA ASP A 233 -6.54 -13.64 -15.00
C ASP A 233 -5.45 -14.60 -14.48
N SER A 234 -5.42 -14.83 -13.16
CA SER A 234 -4.43 -15.66 -12.47
C SER A 234 -4.98 -16.99 -11.96
N LEU A 235 -6.30 -17.13 -11.85
CA LEU A 235 -6.99 -18.28 -11.29
C LEU A 235 -7.96 -18.90 -12.30
N THR A 236 -8.13 -20.22 -12.23
CA THR A 236 -9.22 -20.91 -12.92
C THR A 236 -10.56 -20.63 -12.26
N ALA A 237 -11.67 -20.87 -12.95
CA ALA A 237 -13.02 -20.67 -12.41
C ALA A 237 -13.30 -21.52 -11.15
N GLU A 238 -12.65 -22.68 -10.99
CA GLU A 238 -12.75 -23.50 -9.77
C GLU A 238 -11.98 -22.85 -8.62
N GLU A 239 -10.74 -22.41 -8.88
CA GLU A 239 -9.90 -21.76 -7.87
C GLU A 239 -10.50 -20.41 -7.42
N CYS A 240 -11.16 -19.66 -8.31
CA CYS A 240 -11.87 -18.44 -7.97
C CYS A 240 -12.96 -18.63 -6.90
N ARG A 241 -13.54 -19.83 -6.78
CA ARG A 241 -14.57 -20.13 -5.78
C ARG A 241 -14.05 -20.10 -4.36
N HIS A 242 -12.75 -20.22 -4.17
CA HIS A 242 -12.09 -20.10 -2.88
C HIS A 242 -11.96 -18.64 -2.41
N ILE A 243 -12.17 -17.65 -3.29
CA ILE A 243 -12.18 -16.26 -2.87
C ILE A 243 -13.54 -15.96 -2.21
N LEU A 244 -13.56 -15.93 -0.88
CA LEU A 244 -14.78 -15.70 -0.09
C LEU A 244 -15.27 -14.26 -0.19
N GLY A 245 -14.33 -13.32 -0.41
CA GLY A 245 -14.64 -11.89 -0.52
C GLY A 245 -13.45 -11.00 -0.25
N VAL A 246 -13.76 -9.75 0.12
CA VAL A 246 -12.81 -8.68 0.37
C VAL A 246 -13.00 -8.11 1.77
N GLN A 247 -11.89 -7.69 2.40
CA GLN A 247 -11.90 -6.95 3.66
C GLN A 247 -11.06 -5.68 3.50
N ALA A 248 -11.44 -4.63 4.22
CA ALA A 248 -10.59 -3.46 4.41
C ALA A 248 -10.07 -3.40 5.85
N ASN A 249 -8.81 -3.02 6.01
CA ASN A 249 -8.15 -2.87 7.30
C ASN A 249 -8.11 -1.39 7.72
N THR A 250 -8.25 -1.15 9.02
CA THR A 250 -8.15 0.19 9.61
C THR A 250 -7.41 0.09 10.93
N TRP A 251 -6.08 0.11 10.87
CA TRP A 251 -5.20 0.06 12.03
C TRP A 251 -5.21 1.40 12.77
N THR A 252 -5.26 1.37 14.09
CA THR A 252 -5.60 2.56 14.87
C THR A 252 -4.43 3.23 15.58
N GLU A 253 -3.18 2.91 15.27
CA GLU A 253 -1.99 3.50 15.90
C GLU A 253 -1.96 5.03 15.80
N TYR A 254 -2.54 5.58 14.74
CA TYR A 254 -2.62 7.03 14.48
C TYR A 254 -4.05 7.58 14.51
N ILE A 255 -5.05 6.72 14.76
CA ILE A 255 -6.47 7.09 14.84
C ILE A 255 -6.86 7.19 16.32
N GLN A 256 -7.10 8.41 16.78
CA GLN A 256 -7.24 8.69 18.22
C GLN A 256 -8.69 8.83 18.69
N THR A 257 -9.63 9.08 17.79
CA THR A 257 -11.04 9.34 18.14
C THR A 257 -11.99 8.63 17.18
N PRO A 258 -13.25 8.37 17.61
CA PRO A 258 -14.27 7.80 16.72
C PRO A 258 -14.50 8.66 15.46
N GLU A 259 -14.48 9.98 15.58
CA GLU A 259 -14.67 10.89 14.44
C GLU A 259 -13.50 10.80 13.45
N HIS A 260 -12.27 10.54 13.95
CA HIS A 260 -11.12 10.28 13.08
C HIS A 260 -11.26 8.93 12.39
N LEU A 261 -11.77 7.91 13.06
CA LEU A 261 -12.07 6.60 12.47
C LEU A 261 -13.11 6.73 11.34
N GLU A 262 -14.23 7.42 11.61
CA GLU A 262 -15.27 7.68 10.61
C GLU A 262 -14.72 8.40 9.38
N TYR A 263 -13.88 9.42 9.59
CA TYR A 263 -13.20 10.18 8.54
C TYR A 263 -12.29 9.27 7.70
N MET A 264 -11.55 8.37 8.31
CA MET A 264 -10.67 7.44 7.60
C MET A 264 -11.45 6.37 6.83
N MET A 265 -12.56 5.89 7.38
CA MET A 265 -13.35 4.82 6.75
C MET A 265 -14.25 5.34 5.62
N PHE A 266 -14.97 6.47 5.81
CA PHE A 266 -15.97 6.93 4.87
C PHE A 266 -15.45 8.10 4.03
N PRO A 267 -15.67 8.06 2.68
CA PRO A 267 -16.58 7.16 1.94
C PRO A 267 -15.95 5.84 1.44
N ARG A 268 -14.67 5.55 1.70
CA ARG A 268 -13.98 4.37 1.13
C ARG A 268 -14.67 3.05 1.47
N ALA A 269 -15.26 2.93 2.66
CA ALA A 269 -16.06 1.76 3.03
C ALA A 269 -17.25 1.52 2.09
N LEU A 270 -17.80 2.57 1.45
CA LEU A 270 -18.84 2.40 0.42
C LEU A 270 -18.27 1.73 -0.84
N ALA A 271 -17.03 2.08 -1.22
CA ALA A 271 -16.36 1.42 -2.34
C ALA A 271 -16.06 -0.05 -2.02
N VAL A 272 -15.59 -0.36 -0.81
CA VAL A 272 -15.38 -1.74 -0.35
C VAL A 272 -16.68 -2.55 -0.42
N ALA A 273 -17.79 -1.97 0.04
CA ALA A 273 -19.10 -2.62 -0.06
C ALA A 273 -19.51 -2.88 -1.53
N GLU A 274 -19.30 -1.91 -2.41
CA GLU A 274 -19.64 -2.06 -3.83
C GLU A 274 -18.82 -3.18 -4.50
N ILE A 275 -17.49 -3.20 -4.29
CA ILE A 275 -16.64 -4.22 -4.91
C ILE A 275 -16.88 -5.62 -4.34
N GLY A 276 -17.35 -5.73 -3.10
CA GLY A 276 -17.71 -7.00 -2.48
C GLY A 276 -19.08 -7.55 -2.91
N TRP A 277 -19.99 -6.68 -3.35
CA TRP A 277 -21.36 -7.08 -3.70
C TRP A 277 -21.66 -7.11 -5.19
N THR A 278 -20.95 -6.28 -5.99
CA THR A 278 -21.27 -6.08 -7.41
C THR A 278 -20.20 -6.72 -8.29
N PRO A 279 -20.56 -7.63 -9.19
CA PRO A 279 -19.64 -8.19 -10.17
C PRO A 279 -18.89 -7.11 -10.96
N GLN A 280 -17.63 -7.35 -11.28
CA GLN A 280 -16.73 -6.36 -11.90
C GLN A 280 -17.31 -5.79 -13.20
N GLU A 281 -17.89 -6.64 -14.04
CA GLU A 281 -18.47 -6.25 -15.33
C GLU A 281 -19.70 -5.32 -15.22
N LEU A 282 -20.28 -5.21 -14.03
CA LEU A 282 -21.41 -4.31 -13.74
C LEU A 282 -20.99 -3.04 -13.03
N ARG A 283 -19.70 -2.89 -12.70
CA ARG A 283 -19.18 -1.73 -11.96
C ARG A 283 -18.60 -0.70 -12.91
N THR A 284 -19.05 0.56 -12.77
CA THR A 284 -18.41 1.72 -13.41
C THR A 284 -18.29 2.85 -12.40
N TRP A 285 -17.16 3.57 -12.47
CA TRP A 285 -16.91 4.72 -11.59
C TRP A 285 -17.97 5.81 -11.79
N GLU A 286 -18.41 6.03 -13.02
CA GLU A 286 -19.42 7.03 -13.39
C GLU A 286 -20.77 6.75 -12.77
N ASP A 287 -21.17 5.48 -12.63
CA ASP A 287 -22.40 5.09 -11.92
C ASP A 287 -22.24 5.12 -10.40
N PHE A 288 -21.11 4.68 -9.89
CA PHE A 288 -20.83 4.69 -8.45
C PHE A 288 -20.74 6.10 -7.87
N LYS A 289 -20.07 7.03 -8.55
CA LYS A 289 -19.79 8.38 -8.07
C LYS A 289 -21.04 9.17 -7.62
N PRO A 290 -22.15 9.28 -8.40
CA PRO A 290 -23.37 9.94 -7.94
C PRO A 290 -24.01 9.25 -6.72
N ARG A 291 -24.01 7.91 -6.68
CA ARG A 291 -24.55 7.14 -5.55
C ARG A 291 -23.71 7.35 -4.29
N MET A 292 -22.38 7.32 -4.39
CA MET A 292 -21.46 7.64 -3.32
C MET A 292 -21.73 9.05 -2.75
N ASN A 293 -21.82 10.07 -3.60
CA ASN A 293 -22.08 11.45 -3.16
C ASN A 293 -23.42 11.58 -2.41
N ALA A 294 -24.46 10.87 -2.87
CA ALA A 294 -25.75 10.82 -2.18
C ALA A 294 -25.63 10.14 -0.80
N HIS A 295 -24.84 9.04 -0.70
CA HIS A 295 -24.60 8.36 0.56
C HIS A 295 -23.77 9.20 1.55
N ILE A 296 -22.76 9.93 1.10
CA ILE A 296 -22.01 10.87 1.94
C ILE A 296 -22.95 11.86 2.60
N SER A 297 -23.85 12.48 1.83
CA SER A 297 -24.84 13.43 2.38
C SER A 297 -25.74 12.78 3.44
N LYS A 298 -26.13 11.52 3.23
CA LYS A 298 -26.94 10.75 4.16
C LYS A 298 -26.16 10.43 5.45
N LEU A 299 -24.92 9.97 5.35
CA LEU A 299 -24.05 9.69 6.49
C LEU A 299 -23.81 10.95 7.34
N GLN A 300 -23.53 12.08 6.69
CA GLN A 300 -23.37 13.37 7.36
C GLN A 300 -24.66 13.82 8.05
N GLY A 301 -25.83 13.58 7.45
CA GLY A 301 -27.14 13.81 8.07
C GLY A 301 -27.38 12.92 9.30
N MET A 302 -26.71 11.80 9.42
CA MET A 302 -26.72 10.93 10.59
C MET A 302 -25.68 11.31 11.66
N GLY A 303 -24.87 12.36 11.42
CA GLY A 303 -23.83 12.82 12.31
C GLY A 303 -22.47 12.14 12.12
N ILE A 304 -22.32 11.29 11.11
CA ILE A 304 -21.06 10.58 10.79
C ILE A 304 -20.09 11.54 10.10
N ARG A 305 -18.87 11.62 10.59
CA ARG A 305 -17.84 12.51 10.06
C ARG A 305 -17.10 11.84 8.88
N THR A 306 -17.62 12.04 7.67
CA THR A 306 -16.98 11.53 6.47
C THR A 306 -15.79 12.39 6.03
N PHE A 307 -14.85 11.80 5.30
CA PHE A 307 -13.87 12.56 4.53
C PHE A 307 -14.60 13.53 3.59
N THR A 308 -14.11 14.75 3.52
CA THR A 308 -14.60 15.73 2.56
C THR A 308 -13.91 15.48 1.22
N LEU A 309 -14.68 15.02 0.24
CA LEU A 309 -14.19 14.81 -1.12
C LEU A 309 -13.47 16.07 -1.62
N SER A 310 -12.37 15.86 -2.31
CA SER A 310 -11.54 16.95 -2.80
C SER A 310 -12.28 17.78 -3.86
N ASP A 311 -12.01 19.10 -3.87
CA ASP A 311 -12.30 19.96 -5.00
C ASP A 311 -11.12 20.02 -6.00
N GLU A 312 -10.07 19.23 -5.77
CA GLU A 312 -8.99 19.03 -6.71
C GLU A 312 -9.36 17.98 -7.75
N LEU A 313 -8.81 18.12 -8.93
CA LEU A 313 -9.04 17.19 -10.02
C LEU A 313 -7.96 16.09 -10.00
N GLU A 314 -8.40 14.86 -10.17
CA GLU A 314 -7.51 13.78 -10.57
C GLU A 314 -7.18 13.96 -12.06
N VAL A 315 -5.88 13.87 -12.38
CA VAL A 315 -5.39 13.92 -13.75
C VAL A 315 -4.75 12.59 -14.07
N THR A 316 -5.36 11.82 -14.95
CA THR A 316 -4.78 10.60 -15.51
C THR A 316 -4.37 10.82 -16.96
N MET A 317 -3.43 10.02 -17.44
CA MET A 317 -2.92 10.11 -18.80
C MET A 317 -2.96 8.73 -19.45
N GLN A 318 -3.23 8.71 -20.75
CA GLN A 318 -3.08 7.50 -21.58
C GLN A 318 -2.18 7.84 -22.75
N VAL A 319 -1.10 7.06 -22.93
CA VAL A 319 -0.11 7.27 -23.98
C VAL A 319 -0.44 6.39 -25.18
N ASP A 320 -0.75 7.00 -26.32
CA ASP A 320 -0.84 6.33 -27.61
C ASP A 320 0.44 6.57 -28.41
N THR A 321 1.29 5.55 -28.44
CA THR A 321 2.56 5.60 -29.20
C THR A 321 2.37 5.51 -30.70
N ALA A 322 1.28 4.88 -31.18
CA ALA A 322 0.97 4.79 -32.60
C ALA A 322 0.44 6.13 -33.14
N GLY A 323 -0.45 6.79 -32.39
CA GLY A 323 -0.94 8.12 -32.69
C GLY A 323 0.05 9.24 -32.35
N ARG A 324 1.10 8.95 -31.57
CA ARG A 324 2.06 9.92 -31.04
C ARG A 324 1.38 11.03 -30.25
N GLU A 325 0.55 10.62 -29.30
CA GLU A 325 -0.24 11.53 -28.48
C GLU A 325 -0.45 10.99 -27.06
N ILE A 326 -0.73 11.91 -26.16
CA ILE A 326 -1.16 11.62 -24.80
C ILE A 326 -2.57 12.16 -24.61
N GLU A 327 -3.49 11.31 -24.21
CA GLU A 327 -4.81 11.72 -23.77
C GLU A 327 -4.76 12.07 -22.27
N VAL A 328 -5.16 13.31 -21.93
CA VAL A 328 -5.26 13.78 -20.55
C VAL A 328 -6.72 13.72 -20.13
N ILE A 329 -7.00 12.90 -19.13
CA ILE A 329 -8.32 12.66 -18.56
C ILE A 329 -8.41 13.39 -17.23
N LEU A 330 -9.42 14.25 -17.09
CA LEU A 330 -9.71 14.99 -15.87
C LEU A 330 -10.94 14.38 -15.19
N ASP A 331 -10.83 14.08 -13.92
CA ASP A 331 -11.94 13.58 -13.13
C ASP A 331 -12.08 14.32 -11.80
N ALA A 332 -13.29 14.39 -11.26
CA ALA A 332 -13.62 15.00 -9.98
C ALA A 332 -14.30 13.97 -9.09
N GLU A 333 -13.90 13.88 -7.83
CA GLU A 333 -14.58 13.03 -6.85
C GLU A 333 -15.99 13.51 -6.54
N LYS A 334 -16.19 14.84 -6.49
CA LYS A 334 -17.50 15.45 -6.25
C LYS A 334 -18.40 15.40 -7.49
N TYR A 335 -19.68 15.16 -7.27
CA TYR A 335 -20.69 15.12 -8.32
C TYR A 335 -21.92 15.97 -7.93
N PRO A 336 -22.50 16.77 -8.85
CA PRO A 336 -21.97 17.09 -10.19
C PRO A 336 -20.75 18.02 -10.14
N ALA A 337 -19.91 17.98 -11.18
CA ALA A 337 -18.75 18.86 -11.32
C ALA A 337 -18.73 19.52 -12.71
N GLU A 338 -18.59 20.83 -12.76
CA GLU A 338 -18.28 21.59 -13.97
C GLU A 338 -16.77 21.81 -14.03
N ILE A 339 -16.05 21.06 -14.88
CA ILE A 339 -14.61 21.13 -15.02
C ILE A 339 -14.27 22.08 -16.17
N ARG A 340 -13.42 23.09 -15.88
CA ARG A 340 -12.88 24.04 -16.86
C ARG A 340 -11.38 23.91 -16.93
N TYR A 341 -10.81 24.04 -18.13
CA TYR A 341 -9.36 23.91 -18.32
C TYR A 341 -8.79 24.93 -19.31
N THR A 342 -7.49 25.08 -19.25
CA THR A 342 -6.68 25.95 -20.12
C THR A 342 -5.31 25.30 -20.34
N ASP A 343 -4.54 25.85 -21.29
CA ASP A 343 -3.12 25.61 -21.43
C ASP A 343 -2.34 26.82 -20.85
N GLY A 344 -1.64 26.61 -19.76
CA GLY A 344 -0.71 27.54 -19.10
C GLY A 344 -1.34 28.60 -18.19
N SER A 345 -2.56 29.04 -18.39
CA SER A 345 -3.20 30.07 -17.55
C SER A 345 -4.14 29.47 -16.50
N VAL A 346 -4.42 30.21 -15.43
CA VAL A 346 -5.43 29.78 -14.44
C VAL A 346 -6.82 29.79 -15.07
N PRO A 347 -7.63 28.71 -14.99
CA PRO A 347 -8.96 28.65 -15.54
C PRO A 347 -9.91 29.67 -14.88
N VAL A 348 -10.81 30.20 -15.68
CA VAL A 348 -11.92 31.08 -15.26
C VAL A 348 -13.25 30.48 -15.72
N ALA A 349 -14.37 30.98 -15.22
CA ALA A 349 -15.71 30.46 -15.54
C ALA A 349 -16.03 30.42 -17.04
N SER A 350 -15.34 31.24 -17.85
CA SER A 350 -15.50 31.27 -19.32
C SER A 350 -14.45 30.41 -20.07
N SER A 351 -13.54 29.76 -19.37
CA SER A 351 -12.56 28.84 -19.97
C SER A 351 -13.26 27.64 -20.62
N ALA A 352 -12.52 26.88 -21.43
CA ALA A 352 -13.06 25.70 -22.12
C ALA A 352 -13.67 24.71 -21.11
N LEU A 353 -14.87 24.22 -21.42
CA LEU A 353 -15.52 23.16 -20.67
C LEU A 353 -14.88 21.82 -21.04
N TYR A 354 -14.52 21.05 -20.04
CA TYR A 354 -14.05 19.68 -20.24
C TYR A 354 -15.23 18.78 -20.61
N ALA A 355 -15.17 18.19 -21.78
CA ALA A 355 -16.21 17.30 -22.31
C ALA A 355 -15.71 15.90 -22.67
N GLY A 356 -14.42 15.63 -22.43
CA GLY A 356 -13.76 14.36 -22.73
C GLY A 356 -12.23 14.54 -22.77
N PRO A 357 -11.45 13.47 -23.03
CA PRO A 357 -10.01 13.50 -23.00
C PRO A 357 -9.39 14.64 -23.83
N ILE A 358 -8.33 15.26 -23.31
CA ILE A 358 -7.58 16.32 -23.97
C ILE A 358 -6.38 15.68 -24.66
N THR A 359 -6.31 15.77 -25.99
CA THR A 359 -5.20 15.21 -26.77
C THR A 359 -4.00 16.16 -26.79
N VAL A 360 -2.81 15.65 -26.42
CA VAL A 360 -1.55 16.35 -26.42
C VAL A 360 -0.55 15.61 -27.32
N GLN A 361 -0.04 16.25 -28.37
CA GLN A 361 0.86 15.67 -29.38
C GLN A 361 2.33 16.18 -29.25
N ASP A 362 2.57 17.12 -28.37
CA ASP A 362 3.88 17.71 -28.12
C ASP A 362 4.00 18.01 -26.62
N SER A 363 3.82 19.26 -26.20
CA SER A 363 3.86 19.69 -24.80
C SER A 363 2.64 20.53 -24.49
N ALA A 364 2.08 20.30 -23.30
CA ALA A 364 1.00 21.13 -22.78
C ALA A 364 1.16 21.33 -21.27
N HIS A 365 0.74 22.51 -20.81
CA HIS A 365 0.65 22.82 -19.38
C HIS A 365 -0.82 22.92 -18.97
N ILE A 366 -1.48 21.78 -18.85
CA ILE A 366 -2.89 21.73 -18.52
C ILE A 366 -3.11 22.27 -17.11
N LYS A 367 -3.92 23.32 -17.00
CA LYS A 367 -4.46 23.82 -15.74
C LYS A 367 -5.97 23.65 -15.77
N ALA A 368 -6.50 22.99 -14.76
CA ALA A 368 -7.92 22.67 -14.70
C ALA A 368 -8.47 22.92 -13.30
N ALA A 369 -9.75 23.24 -13.23
CA ALA A 369 -10.43 23.50 -11.96
C ALA A 369 -11.92 23.18 -12.04
N ILE A 370 -12.51 22.91 -10.87
CA ILE A 370 -13.94 22.73 -10.71
C ILE A 370 -14.60 24.09 -10.51
N PHE A 371 -15.74 24.30 -11.17
CA PHE A 371 -16.60 25.47 -10.99
C PHE A 371 -17.99 25.03 -10.51
N ARG A 372 -18.59 25.86 -9.65
CA ARG A 372 -19.98 25.71 -9.20
C ARG A 372 -20.63 27.07 -9.25
N ASP A 373 -21.70 27.19 -10.01
CA ASP A 373 -22.40 28.47 -10.24
C ASP A 373 -21.45 29.60 -10.68
N GLY A 374 -20.49 29.27 -11.54
CA GLY A 374 -19.46 30.20 -12.03
C GLY A 374 -18.37 30.57 -11.03
N VAL A 375 -18.37 29.99 -9.82
CA VAL A 375 -17.36 30.22 -8.77
C VAL A 375 -16.35 29.08 -8.74
N LEU A 376 -15.06 29.42 -8.77
CA LEU A 376 -13.96 28.48 -8.61
C LEU A 376 -14.05 27.74 -7.26
N GLN A 377 -13.92 26.41 -7.31
CA GLN A 377 -13.82 25.55 -6.14
C GLN A 377 -12.38 25.04 -5.98
N GLY A 378 -11.90 25.01 -4.74
CA GLY A 378 -10.56 24.49 -4.44
C GLY A 378 -9.42 25.24 -5.12
N THR A 379 -8.31 24.54 -5.28
CA THR A 379 -7.11 25.02 -5.99
C THR A 379 -7.07 24.43 -7.39
N PRO A 380 -6.76 25.21 -8.44
CA PRO A 380 -6.57 24.67 -9.77
C PRO A 380 -5.48 23.58 -9.78
N THR A 381 -5.81 22.43 -10.31
CA THR A 381 -4.86 21.35 -10.56
C THR A 381 -4.04 21.68 -11.80
N GLU A 382 -2.73 21.42 -11.77
CA GLU A 382 -1.89 21.61 -12.94
C GLU A 382 -1.10 20.34 -13.26
N LYS A 383 -0.95 20.07 -14.56
CA LYS A 383 -0.16 18.95 -15.06
C LYS A 383 0.61 19.39 -16.30
N LYS A 384 1.93 19.26 -16.24
CA LYS A 384 2.75 19.30 -17.45
C LYS A 384 2.69 17.93 -18.10
N VAL A 385 2.43 17.92 -19.37
CA VAL A 385 2.28 16.71 -20.20
C VAL A 385 3.18 16.88 -21.40
N ASP A 386 4.04 15.90 -21.61
CA ASP A 386 5.09 15.99 -22.60
C ASP A 386 5.15 14.67 -23.38
N TYR A 387 4.82 14.71 -24.68
CA TYR A 387 5.12 13.60 -25.57
C TYR A 387 6.58 13.75 -26.02
N HIS A 388 7.51 13.29 -25.21
CA HIS A 388 8.94 13.52 -25.39
C HIS A 388 9.61 12.48 -26.33
N ARG A 389 10.85 12.77 -26.77
CA ARG A 389 11.57 12.01 -27.80
C ARG A 389 11.97 10.61 -27.39
N ALA A 390 12.10 10.33 -26.09
CA ALA A 390 12.53 9.04 -25.57
C ALA A 390 11.39 8.07 -25.24
N ILE A 391 10.12 8.45 -25.44
CA ILE A 391 8.98 7.54 -25.18
C ILE A 391 9.15 6.26 -25.98
N ASN A 392 9.09 5.12 -25.25
CA ASN A 392 9.26 3.76 -25.75
C ASN A 392 10.57 3.47 -26.51
N LYS A 393 11.62 4.28 -26.31
CA LYS A 393 12.94 3.95 -26.82
C LYS A 393 13.58 2.81 -26.03
N PRO A 394 14.46 2.01 -26.65
CA PRO A 394 15.18 0.96 -25.96
C PRO A 394 16.00 1.52 -24.79
N ILE A 395 15.85 0.93 -23.63
CA ILE A 395 16.63 1.26 -22.42
C ILE A 395 17.36 0.02 -21.90
N HIS A 396 18.62 0.18 -21.56
CA HIS A 396 19.45 -0.85 -20.95
C HIS A 396 19.92 -0.41 -19.58
N TYR A 397 19.79 -1.28 -18.58
CA TYR A 397 20.23 -1.02 -17.20
C TYR A 397 21.57 -1.71 -16.94
N ASN A 398 22.55 -0.94 -16.48
CA ASN A 398 23.83 -1.46 -15.96
C ASN A 398 23.68 -1.84 -14.48
N SER A 399 22.67 -1.33 -13.79
CA SER A 399 22.31 -1.66 -12.41
C SER A 399 21.24 -2.74 -12.34
N LYS A 400 21.15 -3.42 -11.21
CA LYS A 400 20.14 -4.44 -10.97
C LYS A 400 18.79 -3.79 -10.68
N LEU A 401 17.76 -4.17 -11.44
CA LEU A 401 16.38 -3.82 -11.15
C LEU A 401 15.87 -4.61 -9.94
N TYR A 402 15.05 -3.98 -9.12
CA TYR A 402 14.39 -4.63 -8.00
C TYR A 402 13.00 -5.13 -8.41
N GLU A 403 12.81 -6.46 -8.42
CA GLU A 403 11.61 -7.11 -8.93
C GLU A 403 10.30 -6.66 -8.25
N GLY A 404 10.38 -6.25 -6.98
CA GLY A 404 9.21 -5.77 -6.22
C GLY A 404 8.71 -4.39 -6.64
N TYR A 405 9.52 -3.60 -7.38
CA TYR A 405 9.14 -2.23 -7.78
C TYR A 405 9.57 -1.94 -9.21
N MET A 406 8.92 -2.59 -10.16
CA MET A 406 9.24 -2.49 -11.60
C MET A 406 8.45 -1.39 -12.33
N ALA A 407 7.43 -0.80 -11.69
CA ALA A 407 6.59 0.27 -12.26
C ALA A 407 6.00 -0.04 -13.64
N GLY A 408 5.64 -1.20 -13.97
CA GLY A 408 5.11 -1.58 -15.30
C GLY A 408 6.14 -2.22 -16.22
N GLY A 409 7.37 -2.42 -15.75
CA GLY A 409 8.38 -3.20 -16.46
C GLY A 409 9.67 -2.46 -16.76
N THR A 410 10.50 -3.05 -17.61
CA THR A 410 11.84 -2.51 -17.93
C THR A 410 11.81 -1.16 -18.63
N ASN A 411 10.71 -0.81 -19.29
CA ASN A 411 10.58 0.47 -20.02
C ASN A 411 9.92 1.59 -19.18
N ALA A 412 9.67 1.35 -17.90
CA ALA A 412 8.88 2.24 -17.05
C ALA A 412 9.44 3.68 -16.93
N LEU A 413 10.73 3.89 -17.10
CA LEU A 413 11.31 5.24 -17.11
C LEU A 413 11.12 6.00 -18.43
N LEU A 414 10.51 5.39 -19.45
CA LEU A 414 10.31 5.95 -20.79
C LEU A 414 8.90 5.66 -21.31
N ASP A 415 7.93 5.46 -20.43
CA ASP A 415 6.56 5.11 -20.82
C ASP A 415 5.61 6.32 -20.90
N GLY A 416 6.09 7.51 -20.54
CA GLY A 416 5.33 8.76 -20.54
C GLY A 416 4.47 8.97 -19.30
N TYR A 417 4.53 8.08 -18.31
CA TYR A 417 3.73 8.17 -17.09
C TYR A 417 4.55 8.71 -15.91
N ARG A 418 4.06 9.76 -15.30
CA ARG A 418 4.62 10.32 -14.07
C ARG A 418 3.99 9.67 -12.84
N GLY A 419 4.81 9.28 -11.88
CA GLY A 419 4.37 8.80 -10.58
C GLY A 419 3.60 9.84 -9.77
N GLY A 420 2.70 9.35 -8.90
CA GLY A 420 1.91 10.16 -7.98
C GLY A 420 2.56 10.33 -6.60
N LEU A 421 1.73 10.39 -5.58
CA LEU A 421 2.14 10.68 -4.21
C LEU A 421 2.65 9.45 -3.44
N THR A 422 2.63 8.28 -4.03
CA THR A 422 3.13 7.03 -3.43
C THR A 422 3.97 6.23 -4.42
N TYR A 423 5.05 5.63 -3.94
CA TYR A 423 5.84 4.68 -4.73
C TYR A 423 5.10 3.34 -4.99
N LEU A 424 3.94 3.13 -4.36
CA LEU A 424 3.08 1.94 -4.54
C LEU A 424 2.02 2.11 -5.63
N ASP A 425 2.00 3.22 -6.37
CA ASP A 425 1.03 3.48 -7.43
C ASP A 425 1.31 2.75 -8.76
N GLY A 426 2.40 1.97 -8.81
CA GLY A 426 2.83 1.24 -10.00
C GLY A 426 3.46 2.14 -11.09
N ARG A 427 3.90 3.36 -10.74
CA ARG A 427 4.52 4.34 -11.66
C ARG A 427 5.94 4.74 -11.24
N TRP A 428 6.42 4.22 -10.12
CA TRP A 428 7.74 4.48 -9.59
C TRP A 428 8.61 3.24 -9.67
N GLN A 429 9.71 3.31 -10.40
CA GLN A 429 10.69 2.21 -10.45
C GLN A 429 11.70 2.37 -9.32
N GLY A 430 11.83 1.32 -8.49
CA GLY A 430 12.65 1.34 -7.29
C GLY A 430 13.97 0.59 -7.42
N TYR A 431 15.03 1.12 -6.79
CA TYR A 431 16.38 0.56 -6.82
C TYR A 431 16.97 0.48 -5.40
N LEU A 432 17.53 -0.68 -5.05
CA LEU A 432 18.38 -0.86 -3.86
C LEU A 432 19.86 -0.61 -4.14
N ASP A 433 20.22 -0.42 -5.42
CA ASP A 433 21.54 -0.05 -5.92
C ASP A 433 21.50 1.36 -6.54
N ASP A 434 22.63 1.79 -7.10
CA ASP A 434 22.69 2.99 -7.95
C ASP A 434 21.78 2.81 -9.17
N LEU A 435 21.16 3.86 -9.68
CA LEU A 435 20.58 3.85 -11.02
C LEU A 435 21.70 4.17 -12.03
N ASP A 436 21.89 3.25 -12.97
CA ASP A 436 22.76 3.45 -14.15
C ASP A 436 22.06 2.84 -15.36
N CYS A 437 21.58 3.69 -16.27
CA CYS A 437 20.86 3.23 -17.46
C CYS A 437 21.35 3.98 -18.70
N VAL A 438 21.20 3.30 -19.87
CA VAL A 438 21.52 3.82 -21.19
C VAL A 438 20.30 3.72 -22.09
N ILE A 439 19.89 4.85 -22.67
CA ILE A 439 18.81 4.97 -23.63
C ILE A 439 19.42 5.00 -25.05
N ASP A 440 18.94 4.15 -25.97
CA ASP A 440 19.27 4.22 -27.38
C ASP A 440 18.16 5.00 -28.12
N MET A 441 18.48 6.20 -28.58
CA MET A 441 17.55 7.02 -29.39
C MET A 441 17.34 6.44 -30.79
N GLU A 442 18.03 5.32 -31.13
CA GLU A 442 18.01 4.60 -32.40
C GLU A 442 18.69 5.37 -33.56
N GLU A 443 18.76 6.68 -33.50
CA GLU A 443 19.43 7.56 -34.47
C GLU A 443 20.05 8.76 -33.75
N ASP A 444 20.95 9.47 -34.46
CA ASP A 444 21.49 10.73 -33.96
C ASP A 444 20.39 11.77 -33.84
N THR A 445 20.09 12.14 -32.61
CA THR A 445 19.00 13.03 -32.24
C THR A 445 19.53 14.33 -31.65
N ASP A 446 18.96 15.46 -32.08
CA ASP A 446 19.23 16.76 -31.47
C ASP A 446 18.47 16.87 -30.15
N ILE A 447 19.19 17.03 -29.04
CA ILE A 447 18.66 17.05 -27.68
C ILE A 447 18.99 18.38 -27.02
N HIS A 448 17.96 19.03 -26.47
CA HIS A 448 18.08 20.33 -25.83
C HIS A 448 17.95 20.26 -24.31
N LYS A 449 17.29 19.21 -23.83
CA LYS A 449 17.03 19.03 -22.39
C LYS A 449 16.86 17.56 -22.06
N VAL A 450 17.40 17.13 -20.92
CA VAL A 450 17.09 15.83 -20.29
C VAL A 450 16.75 16.08 -18.84
N SER A 451 15.68 15.45 -18.35
CA SER A 451 15.36 15.46 -16.91
C SER A 451 14.92 14.10 -16.41
N ILE A 452 15.11 13.87 -15.11
CA ILE A 452 14.63 12.70 -14.36
C ILE A 452 14.16 13.15 -12.99
N ARG A 453 13.05 12.59 -12.48
CA ARG A 453 12.50 12.95 -11.18
C ARG A 453 12.62 11.79 -10.20
N PHE A 454 12.99 12.13 -8.94
CA PHE A 454 13.05 11.18 -7.82
C PHE A 454 12.14 11.60 -6.68
N MET A 455 11.68 10.61 -5.91
CA MET A 455 10.89 10.76 -4.69
C MET A 455 11.75 10.63 -3.45
N GLN A 456 11.40 11.36 -2.37
CA GLN A 456 11.84 11.09 -1.01
C GLN A 456 10.66 10.88 -0.08
N LEU A 457 10.72 9.81 0.72
CA LEU A 457 9.83 9.52 1.84
C LEU A 457 10.62 8.66 2.83
N ILE A 458 11.24 9.29 3.83
CA ILE A 458 12.26 8.62 4.65
C ILE A 458 11.68 7.57 5.61
N GLY A 459 10.40 7.69 6.00
CA GLY A 459 9.76 6.72 6.89
C GLY A 459 9.90 5.26 6.40
N PRO A 460 9.47 4.94 5.19
CA PRO A 460 9.66 3.61 4.59
C PRO A 460 11.05 3.39 3.96
N GLY A 461 12.01 4.31 4.12
CA GLY A 461 13.37 4.16 3.62
C GLY A 461 13.57 4.55 2.15
N VAL A 462 12.82 5.53 1.66
CA VAL A 462 12.96 6.08 0.30
C VAL A 462 13.74 7.40 0.35
N PHE A 463 14.83 7.50 -0.41
CA PHE A 463 15.74 8.65 -0.39
C PHE A 463 16.01 9.19 -1.79
N GLN A 464 16.44 10.45 -1.87
CA GLN A 464 17.02 11.00 -3.08
C GLN A 464 18.38 10.34 -3.38
N PRO A 465 18.81 10.23 -4.67
CA PRO A 465 20.20 9.92 -4.98
C PRO A 465 21.12 11.05 -4.48
N GLY A 466 22.41 10.79 -4.35
CA GLY A 466 23.36 11.83 -3.94
C GLY A 466 23.50 12.96 -4.97
N GLN A 467 23.39 12.59 -6.23
CA GLN A 467 23.45 13.44 -7.41
C GLN A 467 22.95 12.68 -8.63
N VAL A 468 22.74 13.35 -9.75
CA VAL A 468 22.52 12.74 -11.06
C VAL A 468 23.57 13.25 -12.05
N GLU A 469 24.17 12.36 -12.83
CA GLU A 469 25.09 12.67 -13.92
C GLU A 469 24.46 12.29 -15.26
N LEU A 470 24.51 13.23 -16.21
CA LEU A 470 24.13 12.99 -17.61
C LEU A 470 25.38 12.80 -18.46
N LEU A 471 25.40 11.73 -19.25
CA LEU A 471 26.42 11.46 -20.24
C LEU A 471 25.77 11.19 -21.60
N THR A 472 26.49 11.48 -22.70
CA THR A 472 26.06 11.18 -24.07
C THR A 472 27.15 10.46 -24.84
N SER A 473 26.75 9.67 -25.84
CA SER A 473 27.66 8.96 -26.73
C SER A 473 27.06 8.82 -28.14
N GLU A 474 27.91 8.83 -29.16
CA GLU A 474 27.53 8.55 -30.55
C GLU A 474 27.62 7.05 -30.85
N ASP A 475 28.52 6.31 -30.20
CA ASP A 475 28.85 4.92 -30.46
C ASP A 475 28.35 3.91 -29.39
N GLY A 476 27.85 4.41 -28.27
CA GLY A 476 27.40 3.61 -27.13
C GLY A 476 28.54 3.07 -26.24
N GLU A 477 29.79 3.35 -26.56
CA GLU A 477 30.99 2.91 -25.81
C GLU A 477 31.70 4.09 -25.13
N ASN A 478 31.90 5.18 -25.86
CA ASN A 478 32.62 6.36 -25.42
C ASN A 478 31.66 7.45 -24.95
N PHE A 479 31.44 7.52 -23.63
CA PHE A 479 30.51 8.47 -23.02
C PHE A 479 31.21 9.75 -22.54
N ILE A 480 30.64 10.90 -22.86
CA ILE A 480 31.09 12.23 -22.47
C ILE A 480 30.12 12.80 -21.44
N SER A 481 30.60 13.17 -20.26
CA SER A 481 29.78 13.83 -19.22
C SER A 481 29.30 15.21 -19.70
N ARG A 482 28.02 15.48 -19.52
CA ARG A 482 27.35 16.74 -19.88
C ARG A 482 27.05 17.59 -18.65
N GLY A 483 27.19 17.02 -17.47
CA GLY A 483 27.04 17.71 -16.21
C GLY A 483 26.60 16.79 -15.08
N ILE A 484 26.68 17.33 -13.88
CA ILE A 484 26.25 16.68 -12.64
C ILE A 484 25.34 17.67 -11.90
N VAL A 485 24.17 17.21 -11.50
CA VAL A 485 23.22 17.97 -10.67
C VAL A 485 23.15 17.31 -9.29
N PRO A 486 23.54 18.03 -8.21
CA PRO A 486 23.49 17.50 -6.86
C PRO A 486 22.05 17.50 -6.32
N THR A 487 21.81 16.65 -5.33
CA THR A 487 20.59 16.67 -4.53
C THR A 487 20.55 17.91 -3.66
N THR A 488 19.41 18.58 -3.62
CA THR A 488 19.16 19.77 -2.79
C THR A 488 18.17 19.51 -1.65
N VAL A 489 17.49 18.36 -1.69
CA VAL A 489 16.56 17.93 -0.65
C VAL A 489 17.34 17.44 0.56
N PRO A 490 17.07 17.94 1.79
CA PRO A 490 17.72 17.43 3.00
C PRO A 490 17.40 15.95 3.22
N ALA A 491 18.41 15.14 3.54
CA ALA A 491 18.24 13.69 3.68
C ALA A 491 17.43 13.27 4.92
N ASP A 492 17.26 14.18 5.89
CA ASP A 492 16.53 13.98 7.14
C ASP A 492 15.14 14.64 7.15
N ASP A 493 14.71 15.23 6.03
CA ASP A 493 13.38 15.82 5.92
C ASP A 493 12.31 14.71 5.85
N PRO A 494 11.38 14.65 6.83
CA PRO A 494 10.39 13.59 6.91
C PRO A 494 9.23 13.72 5.92
N ASP A 495 9.09 14.87 5.27
CA ASP A 495 8.00 15.12 4.34
C ASP A 495 8.15 14.31 3.04
N LEU A 496 7.03 14.08 2.37
CA LEU A 496 7.04 13.58 1.00
C LEU A 496 7.55 14.69 0.08
N LEU A 497 8.72 14.48 -0.53
CA LEU A 497 9.37 15.46 -1.39
C LEU A 497 9.74 14.85 -2.74
N PHE A 498 9.79 15.73 -3.75
CA PHE A 498 10.22 15.37 -5.10
C PHE A 498 11.31 16.31 -5.55
N GLN A 499 12.31 15.78 -6.26
CA GLN A 499 13.29 16.61 -6.97
C GLN A 499 13.40 16.16 -8.42
N GLU A 500 13.32 17.10 -9.34
CA GLU A 500 13.61 16.90 -10.76
C GLU A 500 15.04 17.38 -11.04
N TYR A 501 15.86 16.50 -11.59
CA TYR A 501 17.23 16.76 -12.00
C TYR A 501 17.23 17.09 -13.48
N THR A 502 17.59 18.31 -13.84
CA THR A 502 17.47 18.85 -15.20
C THR A 502 18.82 19.22 -15.76
N PHE A 503 19.04 18.87 -17.02
CA PHE A 503 20.21 19.19 -17.80
C PHE A 503 19.78 19.91 -19.07
N ASP A 504 20.19 21.16 -19.21
CA ASP A 504 19.96 21.97 -20.42
C ASP A 504 21.23 22.02 -21.26
N GLY A 505 21.10 21.89 -22.60
CA GLY A 505 22.23 21.93 -23.51
C GLY A 505 21.80 21.82 -24.97
N ASN A 506 22.77 21.63 -25.86
CA ASN A 506 22.52 21.33 -27.26
C ASN A 506 23.47 20.19 -27.65
N TRP A 507 22.96 19.00 -27.70
CA TRP A 507 23.74 17.81 -27.99
C TRP A 507 23.13 17.06 -29.17
N LYS A 508 23.97 16.65 -30.10
CA LYS A 508 23.57 15.67 -31.12
C LYS A 508 24.16 14.34 -30.71
N THR A 509 23.31 13.36 -30.43
CA THR A 509 23.74 12.07 -29.88
C THR A 509 22.72 10.96 -30.12
N ARG A 510 23.19 9.73 -30.20
CA ARG A 510 22.33 8.56 -30.24
C ARG A 510 22.10 7.95 -28.85
N TYR A 511 23.11 7.97 -27.97
CA TYR A 511 22.99 7.32 -26.66
C TYR A 511 23.02 8.33 -25.53
N ILE A 512 22.10 8.18 -24.59
CA ILE A 512 21.97 8.95 -23.36
C ILE A 512 22.19 8.02 -22.19
N ARG A 513 23.11 8.35 -21.28
CA ARG A 513 23.33 7.60 -20.04
C ARG A 513 23.05 8.48 -18.85
N LEU A 514 22.27 7.97 -17.89
CA LEU A 514 22.02 8.60 -16.59
C LEU A 514 22.60 7.73 -15.48
N LYS A 515 23.31 8.39 -14.56
CA LYS A 515 23.84 7.79 -13.35
C LYS A 515 23.35 8.54 -12.13
N ALA A 516 22.72 7.83 -11.20
CA ALA A 516 22.24 8.37 -9.94
C ALA A 516 22.70 7.48 -8.78
N PRO A 517 23.86 7.78 -8.17
CA PRO A 517 24.41 7.00 -7.07
C PRO A 517 23.55 7.14 -5.82
N ARG A 518 23.26 6.03 -5.17
CA ARG A 518 22.56 5.96 -3.89
C ARG A 518 23.43 6.53 -2.77
N ALA A 519 22.92 7.52 -2.04
CA ALA A 519 23.64 8.17 -0.96
C ALA A 519 23.29 7.65 0.44
N ASN A 520 22.12 7.04 0.60
CA ASN A 520 21.60 6.55 1.89
C ASN A 520 21.22 5.07 1.83
N PRO A 521 21.24 4.33 2.96
CA PRO A 521 20.66 3.00 3.04
C PRO A 521 19.15 3.06 2.74
N GLY A 522 18.66 2.22 1.84
CA GLY A 522 17.25 2.20 1.42
C GLY A 522 17.09 2.30 -0.09
N PHE A 523 15.91 2.63 -0.54
CA PHE A 523 15.56 2.74 -1.95
C PHE A 523 15.80 4.15 -2.50
N ILE A 524 16.10 4.23 -3.80
CA ILE A 524 15.84 5.39 -4.64
C ILE A 524 14.72 5.04 -5.61
N PHE A 525 13.75 5.95 -5.83
CA PHE A 525 12.63 5.75 -6.73
C PHE A 525 12.61 6.83 -7.79
N ALA A 526 12.62 6.41 -9.07
CA ALA A 526 12.47 7.29 -10.23
C ALA A 526 11.19 6.98 -11.00
N ASP A 527 10.60 7.98 -11.66
CA ASP A 527 9.37 7.80 -12.44
C ASP A 527 9.59 7.90 -13.96
N GLU A 528 10.12 9.00 -14.46
CA GLU A 528 10.22 9.25 -15.90
C GLU A 528 11.49 9.99 -16.26
N ILE A 529 12.12 9.60 -17.40
CA ILE A 529 13.22 10.32 -18.03
C ILE A 529 12.68 11.04 -19.27
N VAL A 530 12.62 12.35 -19.20
CA VAL A 530 12.09 13.21 -20.28
C VAL A 530 13.23 13.76 -21.13
N VAL A 531 13.11 13.63 -22.46
CA VAL A 531 14.12 14.05 -23.42
C VAL A 531 13.51 14.97 -24.49
N TRP A 532 14.05 16.20 -24.62
CA TRP A 532 13.65 17.22 -25.59
C TRP A 532 14.73 17.56 -26.59
#